data_373155ccb3d3029c979684365e8c775d
#
_entry.id   373155ccb3d3029c979684365e8c775d
#
_cell.length_a   1.000
_cell.length_b   1.000
_cell.length_c   1.000
_cell.angle_alpha   90.00
_cell.angle_beta   90.00
_cell.angle_gamma   90.00
#
_symmetry.space_group_name_H-M   'P 1'
#
loop_
_entity.id
_entity.type
_entity.pdbx_description
1 polymer ?
#
loop_
_entity_poly.entity_id
_entity_poly.type
_entity_poly.pdbx_seq_one_letter_code
_entity_poly.pdbx_strand_id
1 'polypeptide(L)'
;MPATSSHAIASDFASSNAFAIGDDSTAVGAQAIAFSEQSIAIGSRAIAAGARSIAVGTDATAAAPDSVALGSGSIAEREGTVSVGRDGHERQITHVASGTEPTDAVNVTQLRAAMSNANAYTNQRIGDLQQSITDTARDAYSGVAAATALTMIPDVDRDKRVSIGVGGAVYKGHRAVALGGTARINENLKVRTGVAMSAGGNAVGIGMSWQW
;
A
#
# COMPACT_ATOMS: atom_id res chain seq x y z
N MET A 1 -31.94 -21.03 -44.77
CA MET A 1 -31.23 -19.92 -44.13
C MET A 1 -32.22 -19.20 -43.26
N PRO A 2 -31.98 -18.94 -41.96
CA PRO A 2 -32.85 -18.05 -41.22
C PRO A 2 -32.86 -16.67 -41.88
N ALA A 3 -34.01 -16.03 -41.95
CA ALA A 3 -34.12 -14.70 -42.52
C ALA A 3 -33.37 -13.71 -41.62
N THR A 4 -32.29 -13.12 -42.10
CA THR A 4 -31.60 -11.99 -41.44
C THR A 4 -32.51 -10.78 -41.52
N SER A 5 -32.84 -10.16 -40.39
CA SER A 5 -33.72 -9.01 -40.35
C SER A 5 -33.02 -7.77 -39.82
N SER A 6 -32.65 -6.87 -40.71
CA SER A 6 -32.07 -5.58 -40.34
C SER A 6 -33.20 -4.53 -40.23
N HIS A 7 -33.22 -3.73 -39.18
CA HIS A 7 -34.22 -2.73 -38.91
C HIS A 7 -33.67 -1.31 -38.89
N ALA A 8 -34.10 -0.48 -39.83
CA ALA A 8 -33.74 0.94 -39.86
C ALA A 8 -34.98 1.79 -39.64
N ILE A 9 -34.98 2.65 -38.64
CA ILE A 9 -36.03 3.59 -38.32
C ILE A 9 -35.48 5.02 -38.39
N ALA A 10 -35.84 5.76 -39.40
CA ALA A 10 -35.51 7.18 -39.51
C ALA A 10 -36.70 8.04 -39.08
N SER A 11 -36.48 9.17 -38.40
CA SER A 11 -37.52 10.13 -38.10
C SER A 11 -37.85 11.00 -39.32
N ASP A 12 -39.05 11.44 -39.40
CA ASP A 12 -39.89 11.91 -40.46
C ASP A 12 -39.46 13.17 -41.26
N PHE A 13 -38.20 13.37 -41.65
CA PHE A 13 -37.79 14.48 -42.50
C PHE A 13 -36.90 14.04 -43.67
N ALA A 14 -37.07 14.65 -44.82
CA ALA A 14 -36.56 14.30 -46.16
C ALA A 14 -35.00 14.19 -46.30
N SER A 15 -34.24 14.16 -45.24
CA SER A 15 -32.75 13.97 -45.24
C SER A 15 -32.26 13.07 -44.11
N SER A 16 -33.11 12.29 -43.44
CA SER A 16 -32.79 11.57 -42.20
C SER A 16 -32.86 10.06 -42.40
N ASN A 17 -31.99 9.52 -43.28
CA ASN A 17 -31.91 8.08 -43.47
C ASN A 17 -31.09 7.44 -42.34
N ALA A 18 -31.68 6.45 -41.67
CA ALA A 18 -30.93 5.49 -40.87
C ALA A 18 -30.53 4.30 -41.76
N PHE A 19 -29.37 3.71 -41.49
CA PHE A 19 -28.85 2.60 -42.27
C PHE A 19 -28.51 1.42 -41.35
N ALA A 20 -29.33 0.38 -41.40
CA ALA A 20 -29.01 -0.91 -40.81
C ALA A 20 -28.46 -1.82 -41.91
N ILE A 21 -27.12 -1.93 -41.96
CA ILE A 21 -26.40 -2.57 -43.06
C ILE A 21 -26.02 -4.01 -42.72
N GLY A 22 -25.57 -4.25 -41.48
CA GLY A 22 -25.17 -5.56 -41.03
C GLY A 22 -26.37 -6.50 -40.79
N ASP A 23 -26.15 -7.78 -40.89
CA ASP A 23 -27.19 -8.79 -40.59
C ASP A 23 -27.64 -8.63 -39.12
N ASP A 24 -28.95 -8.69 -38.88
CA ASP A 24 -29.60 -8.50 -37.58
C ASP A 24 -29.22 -7.18 -36.87
N SER A 25 -28.84 -6.15 -37.65
CA SER A 25 -28.51 -4.83 -37.13
C SER A 25 -29.72 -3.91 -36.93
N THR A 26 -29.61 -2.92 -36.04
CA THR A 26 -30.64 -1.93 -35.76
C THR A 26 -30.07 -0.52 -35.80
N ALA A 27 -30.68 0.37 -36.60
CA ALA A 27 -30.31 1.77 -36.66
C ALA A 27 -31.54 2.66 -36.44
N VAL A 28 -31.49 3.55 -35.43
CA VAL A 28 -32.58 4.45 -35.06
C VAL A 28 -32.08 5.88 -34.91
N GLY A 29 -32.60 6.79 -35.71
CA GLY A 29 -32.26 8.22 -35.70
C GLY A 29 -31.71 8.72 -37.03
N ALA A 30 -31.73 10.05 -37.22
CA ALA A 30 -31.26 10.67 -38.44
C ALA A 30 -29.79 10.35 -38.71
N GLN A 31 -29.46 9.73 -39.83
CA GLN A 31 -28.13 9.35 -40.23
C GLN A 31 -27.44 8.34 -39.25
N ALA A 32 -28.21 7.59 -38.47
CA ALA A 32 -27.65 6.49 -37.67
C ALA A 32 -27.22 5.35 -38.58
N ILE A 33 -26.07 4.74 -38.28
CA ILE A 33 -25.49 3.67 -39.10
C ILE A 33 -25.11 2.49 -38.20
N ALA A 34 -25.80 1.36 -38.40
CA ALA A 34 -25.41 0.07 -37.82
C ALA A 34 -24.76 -0.75 -38.94
N PHE A 35 -23.41 -0.77 -38.94
CA PHE A 35 -22.64 -1.21 -40.08
C PHE A 35 -22.36 -2.72 -40.09
N SER A 36 -22.12 -3.29 -38.95
CA SER A 36 -21.73 -4.70 -38.82
C SER A 36 -22.86 -5.58 -38.28
N GLU A 37 -22.65 -6.89 -38.33
CA GLU A 37 -23.65 -7.86 -37.85
C GLU A 37 -24.01 -7.60 -36.37
N GLN A 38 -25.27 -7.76 -36.04
CA GLN A 38 -25.82 -7.61 -34.68
C GLN A 38 -25.45 -6.28 -34.00
N SER A 39 -25.13 -5.26 -34.78
CA SER A 39 -24.78 -3.94 -34.25
C SER A 39 -26.04 -3.06 -34.05
N ILE A 40 -25.96 -2.18 -33.04
CA ILE A 40 -27.07 -1.28 -32.67
C ILE A 40 -26.59 0.17 -32.64
N ALA A 41 -27.19 1.04 -33.48
CA ALA A 41 -26.90 2.47 -33.49
C ALA A 41 -28.19 3.25 -33.18
N ILE A 42 -28.22 3.97 -32.06
CA ILE A 42 -29.39 4.76 -31.60
C ILE A 42 -28.97 6.20 -31.31
N GLY A 43 -29.50 7.14 -32.07
CA GLY A 43 -29.22 8.56 -31.96
C GLY A 43 -28.83 9.17 -33.29
N SER A 44 -28.99 10.50 -33.43
CA SER A 44 -28.61 11.18 -34.67
C SER A 44 -27.08 10.99 -34.90
N ARG A 45 -26.71 10.52 -36.08
CA ARG A 45 -25.31 10.23 -36.49
C ARG A 45 -24.57 9.22 -35.57
N ALA A 46 -25.32 8.38 -34.86
CA ALA A 46 -24.70 7.28 -34.12
C ALA A 46 -24.12 6.24 -35.09
N ILE A 47 -22.94 5.72 -34.82
CA ILE A 47 -22.24 4.75 -35.67
C ILE A 47 -21.86 3.53 -34.86
N ALA A 48 -22.41 2.37 -35.16
CA ALA A 48 -22.01 1.08 -34.62
C ALA A 48 -21.28 0.30 -35.74
N ALA A 49 -19.94 0.41 -35.74
CA ALA A 49 -19.09 -0.14 -36.79
C ALA A 49 -18.51 -1.52 -36.45
N GLY A 50 -18.34 -1.85 -35.19
CA GLY A 50 -17.89 -3.17 -34.75
C GLY A 50 -19.02 -4.20 -34.78
N ALA A 51 -18.70 -5.47 -35.01
CA ALA A 51 -19.67 -6.57 -34.86
C ALA A 51 -20.16 -6.64 -33.41
N ARG A 52 -21.47 -6.83 -33.18
CA ARG A 52 -22.10 -6.86 -31.84
C ARG A 52 -21.89 -5.58 -31.02
N SER A 53 -21.51 -4.48 -31.68
CA SER A 53 -21.30 -3.20 -31.01
C SER A 53 -22.58 -2.39 -30.80
N ILE A 54 -22.57 -1.54 -29.79
CA ILE A 54 -23.74 -0.70 -29.44
C ILE A 54 -23.30 0.76 -29.32
N ALA A 55 -23.86 1.64 -30.14
CA ALA A 55 -23.67 3.08 -30.07
C ALA A 55 -24.99 3.77 -29.71
N VAL A 56 -25.06 4.39 -28.54
CA VAL A 56 -26.27 5.08 -28.04
C VAL A 56 -25.93 6.52 -27.69
N GLY A 57 -26.52 7.44 -28.42
CA GLY A 57 -26.35 8.88 -28.26
C GLY A 57 -26.04 9.58 -29.58
N THR A 58 -26.34 10.87 -29.68
CA THR A 58 -25.95 11.69 -30.83
C THR A 58 -24.41 11.64 -31.01
N ASP A 59 -23.95 11.38 -32.23
CA ASP A 59 -22.53 11.28 -32.56
C ASP A 59 -21.76 10.20 -31.77
N ALA A 60 -22.43 9.24 -31.13
CA ALA A 60 -21.76 8.11 -30.48
C ALA A 60 -21.17 7.16 -31.52
N THR A 61 -19.95 6.66 -31.28
CA THR A 61 -19.25 5.77 -32.19
C THR A 61 -18.72 4.54 -31.44
N ALA A 62 -19.23 3.35 -31.75
CA ALA A 62 -18.71 2.07 -31.29
C ALA A 62 -17.95 1.39 -32.42
N ALA A 63 -16.63 1.60 -32.45
CA ALA A 63 -15.76 1.19 -33.57
C ALA A 63 -15.26 -0.25 -33.44
N ALA A 64 -15.03 -0.73 -32.23
CA ALA A 64 -14.48 -2.07 -32.00
C ALA A 64 -15.60 -3.12 -31.82
N PRO A 65 -15.32 -4.40 -32.10
CA PRO A 65 -16.26 -5.47 -31.82
C PRO A 65 -16.63 -5.57 -30.33
N ASP A 66 -17.84 -6.02 -30.00
CA ASP A 66 -18.33 -6.20 -28.63
C ASP A 66 -18.20 -4.94 -27.75
N SER A 67 -18.07 -3.76 -28.34
CA SER A 67 -17.93 -2.49 -27.62
C SER A 67 -19.24 -1.74 -27.47
N VAL A 68 -19.36 -0.94 -26.43
CA VAL A 68 -20.50 -0.09 -26.14
C VAL A 68 -20.04 1.36 -26.00
N ALA A 69 -20.56 2.26 -26.85
CA ALA A 69 -20.40 3.70 -26.71
C ALA A 69 -21.71 4.29 -26.19
N LEU A 70 -21.71 4.78 -24.95
CA LEU A 70 -22.91 5.25 -24.26
C LEU A 70 -22.85 6.75 -23.97
N GLY A 71 -23.76 7.49 -24.59
CA GLY A 71 -23.86 8.94 -24.42
C GLY A 71 -23.43 9.71 -25.67
N SER A 72 -23.91 10.95 -25.81
CA SER A 72 -23.57 11.80 -26.94
C SER A 72 -22.08 12.00 -27.11
N GLY A 73 -21.54 11.74 -28.31
CA GLY A 73 -20.13 11.88 -28.64
C GLY A 73 -19.19 10.89 -27.93
N SER A 74 -19.71 9.83 -27.31
CA SER A 74 -18.88 8.76 -26.73
C SER A 74 -18.23 7.93 -27.83
N ILE A 75 -16.99 7.51 -27.62
CA ILE A 75 -16.21 6.72 -28.57
C ILE A 75 -15.69 5.46 -27.88
N ALA A 76 -15.99 4.29 -28.42
CA ALA A 76 -15.52 2.99 -27.94
C ALA A 76 -14.63 2.34 -29.03
N GLU A 77 -13.31 2.36 -28.84
CA GLU A 77 -12.30 1.88 -29.78
C GLU A 77 -11.66 0.55 -29.35
N ARG A 78 -11.99 0.05 -28.17
CA ARG A 78 -11.46 -1.20 -27.65
C ARG A 78 -12.52 -2.28 -27.60
N GLU A 79 -12.16 -3.46 -28.05
CA GLU A 79 -13.02 -4.64 -27.99
C GLU A 79 -13.45 -4.96 -26.56
N GLY A 80 -14.72 -5.36 -26.38
CA GLY A 80 -15.28 -5.80 -25.10
C GLY A 80 -15.34 -4.73 -24.02
N THR A 81 -15.38 -3.44 -24.37
CA THR A 81 -15.41 -2.33 -23.41
C THR A 81 -16.63 -1.46 -23.51
N VAL A 82 -16.99 -0.81 -22.41
CA VAL A 82 -18.00 0.24 -22.37
C VAL A 82 -17.30 1.58 -22.21
N SER A 83 -17.55 2.50 -23.16
CA SER A 83 -17.09 3.88 -23.08
C SER A 83 -18.28 4.82 -22.85
N VAL A 84 -18.15 5.68 -21.85
CA VAL A 84 -19.14 6.72 -21.53
C VAL A 84 -18.70 8.12 -21.95
N GLY A 85 -17.57 8.23 -22.66
CA GLY A 85 -16.98 9.49 -23.09
C GLY A 85 -16.01 9.32 -24.26
N ARG A 86 -15.10 10.26 -24.37
CA ARG A 86 -13.95 10.26 -25.28
C ARG A 86 -12.81 11.06 -24.66
N ASP A 87 -11.63 10.97 -25.24
CA ASP A 87 -10.45 11.73 -24.78
C ASP A 87 -10.76 13.22 -24.66
N GLY A 88 -10.45 13.80 -23.48
CA GLY A 88 -10.70 15.19 -23.13
C GLY A 88 -12.18 15.52 -22.84
N HIS A 89 -13.07 14.54 -22.91
CA HIS A 89 -14.51 14.65 -22.64
C HIS A 89 -15.03 13.43 -21.87
N GLU A 90 -14.35 13.06 -20.81
CA GLU A 90 -14.70 11.96 -19.93
C GLU A 90 -15.98 12.31 -19.14
N ARG A 91 -16.71 11.29 -18.69
CA ARG A 91 -17.90 11.46 -17.84
C ARG A 91 -17.74 10.70 -16.53
N GLN A 92 -18.28 11.30 -15.47
CA GLN A 92 -18.43 10.60 -14.20
C GLN A 92 -19.60 9.61 -14.26
N ILE A 93 -19.41 8.44 -13.67
CA ILE A 93 -20.49 7.51 -13.38
C ILE A 93 -20.93 7.76 -11.94
N THR A 94 -22.14 8.28 -11.76
CA THR A 94 -22.70 8.63 -10.44
C THR A 94 -23.61 7.53 -9.93
N HIS A 95 -23.89 7.52 -8.60
CA HIS A 95 -24.79 6.56 -7.95
C HIS A 95 -24.32 5.11 -8.09
N VAL A 96 -23.01 4.91 -8.15
CA VAL A 96 -22.40 3.57 -8.12
C VAL A 96 -22.50 3.03 -6.70
N ALA A 97 -23.18 1.91 -6.51
CA ALA A 97 -23.23 1.18 -5.26
C ALA A 97 -21.82 0.67 -4.89
N SER A 98 -21.64 0.32 -3.61
CA SER A 98 -20.39 -0.34 -3.20
C SER A 98 -20.27 -1.70 -3.86
N GLY A 99 -19.16 -1.95 -4.54
CA GLY A 99 -18.86 -3.25 -5.12
C GLY A 99 -18.70 -4.32 -4.03
N THR A 100 -19.21 -5.51 -4.29
CA THR A 100 -19.17 -6.68 -3.40
C THR A 100 -18.44 -7.85 -4.03
N GLU A 101 -18.39 -7.91 -5.36
CA GLU A 101 -17.72 -8.96 -6.11
C GLU A 101 -16.39 -8.45 -6.70
N PRO A 102 -15.43 -9.35 -7.00
CA PRO A 102 -14.10 -8.97 -7.47
C PRO A 102 -14.07 -8.16 -8.77
N THR A 103 -15.13 -8.23 -9.56
CA THR A 103 -15.25 -7.53 -10.86
C THR A 103 -16.16 -6.31 -10.82
N ASP A 104 -16.69 -5.96 -9.66
CA ASP A 104 -17.57 -4.79 -9.52
C ASP A 104 -16.79 -3.48 -9.60
N ALA A 105 -17.45 -2.43 -10.04
CA ALA A 105 -16.92 -1.08 -9.97
C ALA A 105 -16.79 -0.62 -8.50
N VAL A 106 -15.68 0.01 -8.18
CA VAL A 106 -15.43 0.58 -6.84
C VAL A 106 -15.84 2.04 -6.82
N ASN A 107 -16.59 2.46 -5.80
CA ASN A 107 -16.94 3.86 -5.62
C ASN A 107 -15.87 4.61 -4.77
N VAL A 108 -15.93 5.95 -4.81
CA VAL A 108 -14.96 6.82 -4.11
C VAL A 108 -14.95 6.60 -2.60
N THR A 109 -16.08 6.20 -1.99
CA THR A 109 -16.14 5.92 -0.54
C THR A 109 -15.30 4.71 -0.17
N GLN A 110 -15.39 3.63 -0.95
CA GLN A 110 -14.57 2.43 -0.74
C GLN A 110 -13.08 2.72 -0.95
N LEU A 111 -12.73 3.50 -1.97
CA LEU A 111 -11.35 3.92 -2.20
C LEU A 111 -10.79 4.73 -1.02
N ARG A 112 -11.56 5.71 -0.52
CA ARG A 112 -11.16 6.51 0.65
C ARG A 112 -10.99 5.66 1.91
N ALA A 113 -11.89 4.71 2.15
CA ALA A 113 -11.78 3.78 3.28
C ALA A 113 -10.50 2.93 3.17
N ALA A 114 -10.20 2.38 1.99
CA ALA A 114 -8.99 1.61 1.76
C ALA A 114 -7.71 2.44 2.00
N MET A 115 -7.67 3.68 1.50
CA MET A 115 -6.55 4.60 1.73
C MET A 115 -6.39 4.97 3.21
N SER A 116 -7.51 5.22 3.92
CA SER A 116 -7.49 5.50 5.37
C SER A 116 -6.93 4.33 6.17
N ASN A 117 -7.37 3.11 5.86
CA ASN A 117 -6.89 1.90 6.52
C ASN A 117 -5.39 1.66 6.24
N ALA A 118 -4.93 1.87 5.02
CA ALA A 118 -3.52 1.74 4.66
C ALA A 118 -2.65 2.77 5.40
N ASN A 119 -3.11 4.01 5.52
CA ASN A 119 -2.41 5.06 6.27
C ASN A 119 -2.39 4.75 7.78
N ALA A 120 -3.50 4.28 8.35
CA ALA A 120 -3.57 3.90 9.75
C ALA A 120 -2.60 2.75 10.06
N TYR A 121 -2.57 1.72 9.23
CA TYR A 121 -1.63 0.60 9.34
C TYR A 121 -0.16 1.09 9.28
N THR A 122 0.15 1.94 8.31
CA THR A 122 1.51 2.48 8.14
C THR A 122 1.93 3.29 9.37
N ASN A 123 1.05 4.17 9.87
CA ASN A 123 1.33 5.00 11.05
C ASN A 123 1.53 4.16 12.30
N GLN A 124 0.72 3.10 12.49
CA GLN A 124 0.91 2.16 13.59
C GLN A 124 2.28 1.48 13.51
N ARG A 125 2.67 0.97 12.34
CA ARG A 125 3.96 0.31 12.15
C ARG A 125 5.15 1.25 12.37
N ILE A 126 5.03 2.51 11.96
CA ILE A 126 6.03 3.53 12.24
C ILE A 126 6.13 3.79 13.75
N GLY A 127 4.99 3.89 14.45
CA GLY A 127 4.96 4.05 15.91
C GLY A 127 5.63 2.89 16.65
N ASP A 128 5.28 1.66 16.29
CA ASP A 128 5.88 0.44 16.85
C ASP A 128 7.41 0.41 16.64
N LEU A 129 7.86 0.80 15.44
CA LEU A 129 9.27 0.85 15.11
C LEU A 129 10.02 1.93 15.90
N GLN A 130 9.44 3.12 16.04
CA GLN A 130 10.01 4.21 16.84
C GLN A 130 10.13 3.81 18.31
N GLN A 131 9.13 3.13 18.86
CA GLN A 131 9.19 2.59 20.23
C GLN A 131 10.30 1.57 20.35
N SER A 132 10.41 0.62 19.44
CA SER A 132 11.47 -0.41 19.42
C SER A 132 12.87 0.20 19.34
N ILE A 133 13.08 1.23 18.52
CA ILE A 133 14.35 1.96 18.44
C ILE A 133 14.66 2.65 19.75
N THR A 134 13.68 3.29 20.38
CA THR A 134 13.85 3.97 21.67
C THR A 134 14.23 3.00 22.77
N ASP A 135 13.53 1.86 22.83
CA ASP A 135 13.81 0.80 23.82
C ASP A 135 15.21 0.19 23.59
N THR A 136 15.56 -0.11 22.36
CA THR A 136 16.90 -0.61 22.00
C THR A 136 17.99 0.38 22.38
N ALA A 137 17.80 1.66 22.11
CA ALA A 137 18.74 2.71 22.48
C ALA A 137 18.90 2.82 24.00
N ARG A 138 17.77 2.77 24.75
CA ARG A 138 17.78 2.78 26.22
C ARG A 138 18.55 1.59 26.77
N ASP A 139 18.30 0.40 26.28
CA ASP A 139 18.96 -0.81 26.76
C ASP A 139 20.45 -0.80 26.41
N ALA A 140 20.83 -0.35 25.22
CA ALA A 140 22.24 -0.19 24.83
C ALA A 140 22.96 0.82 25.73
N TYR A 141 22.39 2.01 25.99
CA TYR A 141 23.02 3.02 26.83
C TYR A 141 23.08 2.58 28.31
N SER A 142 22.06 1.88 28.79
CA SER A 142 22.06 1.26 30.10
C SER A 142 23.13 0.19 30.23
N GLY A 143 23.34 -0.64 29.18
CA GLY A 143 24.41 -1.62 29.12
C GLY A 143 25.82 -1.01 29.16
N VAL A 144 26.02 0.10 28.43
CA VAL A 144 27.28 0.86 28.49
C VAL A 144 27.52 1.42 29.92
N ALA A 145 26.50 1.98 30.57
CA ALA A 145 26.60 2.45 31.94
C ALA A 145 26.95 1.31 32.91
N ALA A 146 26.31 0.14 32.75
CA ALA A 146 26.57 -1.05 33.56
C ALA A 146 28.01 -1.57 33.37
N ALA A 147 28.49 -1.66 32.13
CA ALA A 147 29.86 -2.04 31.84
C ALA A 147 30.88 -1.06 32.46
N THR A 148 30.60 0.25 32.34
CA THR A 148 31.46 1.29 32.97
C THR A 148 31.42 1.19 34.50
N ALA A 149 30.26 0.94 35.11
CA ALA A 149 30.16 0.77 36.55
C ALA A 149 31.00 -0.42 37.08
N LEU A 150 31.05 -1.53 36.32
CA LEU A 150 31.92 -2.68 36.65
C LEU A 150 33.39 -2.32 36.64
N THR A 151 33.86 -1.42 35.78
CA THR A 151 35.25 -0.98 35.76
C THR A 151 35.64 -0.10 36.96
N MET A 152 34.65 0.55 37.59
CA MET A 152 34.85 1.42 38.75
C MET A 152 34.91 0.66 40.10
N ILE A 153 34.79 -0.66 40.10
CA ILE A 153 34.97 -1.47 41.30
C ILE A 153 36.44 -1.36 41.73
N PRO A 154 36.74 -1.03 43.01
CA PRO A 154 38.10 -0.86 43.49
C PRO A 154 38.97 -2.14 43.37
N ASP A 155 40.22 -1.95 43.11
CA ASP A 155 41.19 -3.03 43.12
C ASP A 155 41.62 -3.38 44.57
N VAL A 156 42.32 -4.50 44.76
CA VAL A 156 42.86 -4.94 46.03
C VAL A 156 44.30 -4.41 46.21
N ASP A 157 44.61 -3.81 47.37
CA ASP A 157 45.94 -3.32 47.73
C ASP A 157 46.97 -4.46 47.83
N ARG A 158 48.27 -4.12 47.81
CA ARG A 158 49.35 -5.11 47.78
C ARG A 158 49.45 -5.95 49.08
N ASP A 159 49.05 -5.36 50.20
CA ASP A 159 49.08 -5.96 51.51
C ASP A 159 47.77 -6.68 51.88
N LYS A 160 46.74 -6.61 51.00
CA LYS A 160 45.42 -7.21 51.20
C LYS A 160 45.17 -8.35 50.22
N ARG A 161 44.34 -9.31 50.64
CA ARG A 161 43.98 -10.45 49.76
C ARG A 161 42.64 -10.29 49.06
N VAL A 162 41.71 -9.52 49.61
CA VAL A 162 40.37 -9.35 49.08
C VAL A 162 39.94 -7.89 49.24
N SER A 163 39.30 -7.34 48.18
CA SER A 163 38.64 -6.07 48.21
C SER A 163 37.20 -6.27 47.72
N ILE A 164 36.24 -5.65 48.37
CA ILE A 164 34.84 -5.59 47.95
C ILE A 164 34.47 -4.12 47.81
N GLY A 165 33.82 -3.77 46.71
CA GLY A 165 33.48 -2.38 46.46
C GLY A 165 32.27 -2.20 45.57
N VAL A 166 31.82 -0.96 45.51
CA VAL A 166 30.68 -0.52 44.68
C VAL A 166 31.23 0.44 43.62
N GLY A 167 30.81 0.23 42.38
CA GLY A 167 31.06 1.13 41.26
C GLY A 167 29.74 1.79 40.81
N GLY A 168 29.85 3.01 40.33
CA GLY A 168 28.68 3.71 39.74
C GLY A 168 29.08 4.41 38.44
N ALA A 169 28.15 4.45 37.48
CA ALA A 169 28.37 5.17 36.24
C ALA A 169 27.07 5.77 35.68
N VAL A 170 27.22 6.81 34.87
CA VAL A 170 26.13 7.43 34.11
C VAL A 170 26.60 7.58 32.67
N TYR A 171 25.78 7.13 31.70
CA TYR A 171 26.02 7.31 30.28
C TYR A 171 24.76 7.79 29.56
N LYS A 172 24.82 8.93 28.89
CA LYS A 172 23.68 9.58 28.22
C LYS A 172 22.39 9.63 29.04
N GLY A 173 22.54 9.94 30.37
CA GLY A 173 21.39 9.99 31.30
C GLY A 173 20.99 8.66 31.92
N HIS A 174 21.50 7.51 31.45
CA HIS A 174 21.23 6.19 32.00
C HIS A 174 22.23 5.88 33.11
N ARG A 175 21.71 5.39 34.24
CA ARG A 175 22.49 5.12 35.46
C ARG A 175 22.66 3.62 35.66
N ALA A 176 23.83 3.25 36.19
CA ALA A 176 24.09 1.89 36.64
C ALA A 176 24.88 1.89 37.94
N VAL A 177 24.68 0.86 38.74
CA VAL A 177 25.44 0.56 39.96
C VAL A 177 25.97 -0.85 39.85
N ALA A 178 27.23 -1.02 40.19
CA ALA A 178 27.88 -2.33 40.24
C ALA A 178 28.36 -2.66 41.66
N LEU A 179 28.22 -3.92 42.03
CA LEU A 179 28.81 -4.50 43.25
C LEU A 179 29.77 -5.62 42.80
N GLY A 180 30.95 -5.65 43.37
CA GLY A 180 31.92 -6.69 43.04
C GLY A 180 33.11 -6.71 43.96
N GLY A 181 34.03 -7.61 43.66
CA GLY A 181 35.25 -7.75 44.43
C GLY A 181 36.43 -8.21 43.59
N THR A 182 37.61 -7.94 44.12
CA THR A 182 38.89 -8.39 43.58
C THR A 182 39.58 -9.25 44.64
N ALA A 183 40.03 -10.42 44.26
CA ALA A 183 40.82 -11.30 45.10
C ALA A 183 42.25 -11.48 44.50
N ARG A 184 43.24 -11.36 45.34
CA ARG A 184 44.65 -11.70 45.04
C ARG A 184 44.87 -13.15 45.41
N ILE A 185 45.06 -14.00 44.41
CA ILE A 185 45.29 -15.45 44.60
C ILE A 185 46.75 -15.70 45.00
N ASN A 186 47.68 -15.04 44.31
CA ASN A 186 49.12 -15.04 44.63
C ASN A 186 49.73 -13.67 44.23
N GLU A 187 51.08 -13.52 44.36
CA GLU A 187 51.75 -12.25 44.03
C GLU A 187 51.48 -11.76 42.60
N ASN A 188 51.26 -12.68 41.69
CA ASN A 188 51.14 -12.40 40.24
C ASN A 188 49.71 -12.52 39.71
N LEU A 189 48.78 -13.18 40.40
CA LEU A 189 47.44 -13.46 39.91
C LEU A 189 46.36 -12.76 40.73
N LYS A 190 45.52 -11.98 40.06
CA LYS A 190 44.30 -11.39 40.61
C LYS A 190 43.09 -11.83 39.81
N VAL A 191 41.97 -12.02 40.49
CA VAL A 191 40.68 -12.32 39.94
C VAL A 191 39.68 -11.25 40.38
N ARG A 192 38.95 -10.69 39.45
CA ARG A 192 37.89 -9.71 39.70
C ARG A 192 36.55 -10.27 39.22
N THR A 193 35.50 -10.08 40.00
CA THR A 193 34.12 -10.40 39.61
C THR A 193 33.18 -9.31 40.09
N GLY A 194 32.10 -9.11 39.34
CA GLY A 194 31.06 -8.13 39.74
C GLY A 194 29.78 -8.28 38.96
N VAL A 195 28.76 -7.73 39.53
CA VAL A 195 27.40 -7.63 38.92
C VAL A 195 27.03 -6.17 38.88
N ALA A 196 26.59 -5.69 37.75
CA ALA A 196 26.03 -4.35 37.56
C ALA A 196 24.53 -4.41 37.24
N MET A 197 23.81 -3.46 37.81
CA MET A 197 22.36 -3.31 37.61
C MET A 197 22.11 -1.96 36.95
N SER A 198 21.26 -1.98 35.92
CA SER A 198 20.81 -0.80 35.20
C SER A 198 19.34 -0.92 34.79
N ALA A 199 18.77 0.16 34.26
CA ALA A 199 17.38 0.13 33.76
C ALA A 199 17.17 -0.80 32.54
N GLY A 200 18.23 -1.11 31.80
CA GLY A 200 18.21 -2.02 30.64
C GLY A 200 18.57 -3.47 30.97
N GLY A 201 18.79 -3.80 32.28
CA GLY A 201 19.11 -5.16 32.70
C GLY A 201 20.37 -5.26 33.54
N ASN A 202 20.75 -6.49 33.83
CA ASN A 202 21.93 -6.81 34.63
C ASN A 202 23.10 -7.25 33.76
N ALA A 203 24.30 -6.84 34.15
CA ALA A 203 25.54 -7.29 33.53
C ALA A 203 26.41 -7.98 34.57
N VAL A 204 27.08 -9.07 34.19
CA VAL A 204 28.01 -9.81 35.02
C VAL A 204 29.40 -9.78 34.35
N GLY A 205 30.42 -9.46 35.10
CA GLY A 205 31.78 -9.43 34.63
C GLY A 205 32.71 -10.29 35.48
N ILE A 206 33.61 -11.05 34.84
CA ILE A 206 34.69 -11.77 35.46
C ILE A 206 35.96 -11.41 34.66
N GLY A 207 37.03 -11.08 35.40
CA GLY A 207 38.32 -10.77 34.80
C GLY A 207 39.46 -11.37 35.62
N MET A 208 40.53 -11.71 34.94
CA MET A 208 41.80 -12.15 35.57
C MET A 208 42.93 -11.28 35.04
N SER A 209 43.87 -10.96 35.93
CA SER A 209 45.11 -10.29 35.53
C SER A 209 46.31 -11.06 36.07
N TRP A 210 47.29 -11.27 35.22
CA TRP A 210 48.58 -11.84 35.55
C TRP A 210 49.67 -10.77 35.44
N GLN A 211 50.48 -10.66 36.46
CA GLN A 211 51.60 -9.68 36.52
C GLN A 211 52.91 -10.44 36.70
N TRP A 212 53.95 -10.05 36.02
CA TRP A 212 55.32 -10.64 36.10
C TRP A 212 56.32 -9.58 36.50
#